data_15147405bbf454f884b920b863f7ed83
#
_entry.id   15147405bbf454f884b920b863f7ed83
#
_cell.length_a   1.000
_cell.length_b   1.000
_cell.length_c   1.000
_cell.angle_alpha   90.00
_cell.angle_beta   90.00
_cell.angle_gamma   90.00
#
_symmetry.space_group_name_H-M   'P 1'
#
loop_
_entity.id
_entity.type
_entity.pdbx_description
1 polymer ?
#
loop_
_entity_poly.entity_id
_entity_poly.type
_entity_poly.pdbx_seq_one_letter_code
_entity_poly.pdbx_strand_id
1 'polypeptide(L)'
;MASVSVLTLHPHSLRNAAMALLIFASAGYFPAPGAEPVVITVHANQTTGRYQPVWNYWGADEPNYVYARNGEKLLHELAALSPVPVYFRAHNLLTTGTGEGSLKWGSTNVYTELSDGTPVYDWTITDRIFDALTRNGVQPLVEVGFMPEALSTHPQPYRHDFPRGDVFTGWSYPPRDYDKWRTLITAWVRHLLGRYGENVKNWFWEVWNEPDIPYWHGTLEEYNRLYDVTAAAIRQVLPSARIGGPETTRPSSAKAGAFLSQFLEHCARGRNAATGGVGAPLDFISFHPKGSPKFVDGHVRMGIATQLLAVDRGMEIVASFPIWKNTPIILGESDPEGCAACQGAQNGYRNGPLYGVTIAETTARTYELAQKYSVNLKGIVTWAFEFEDQPYFAGFRELATNGVDKPVLNVFRMLGMLGGDWVSVQSNGAQPLSNMLREGVVDAPDINAMATRRPHELDILVWNYHDDDVATDPAAILVRIEDVPEQKMRVEQFRMDPDHSNAYAVWRKMGSPEQPTTTQQVQLEKGGMLEAMEPPELQMNNSKPHTGTLEFTLPRQGVALFRLYW
;
A
#
# COMPACT_ATOMS: atom_id res chain seq x y z
N MET A 1 -2.35 45.15 56.99
CA MET A 1 -3.47 45.77 57.70
C MET A 1 -4.76 45.15 57.20
N ALA A 2 -5.42 44.52 58.12
CA ALA A 2 -6.87 44.26 58.26
C ALA A 2 -7.53 43.41 57.16
N SER A 3 -8.36 42.47 57.46
CA SER A 3 -8.64 41.55 58.62
C SER A 3 -9.72 40.58 58.12
N VAL A 4 -9.51 39.37 58.45
CA VAL A 4 -10.39 38.25 58.74
C VAL A 4 -11.87 38.58 58.93
N SER A 5 -12.77 37.76 58.37
CA SER A 5 -13.92 37.24 59.12
C SER A 5 -14.41 35.92 58.58
N VAL A 6 -14.33 34.95 59.44
CA VAL A 6 -14.88 33.58 59.41
C VAL A 6 -16.35 33.66 59.83
N LEU A 7 -17.24 32.92 59.19
CA LEU A 7 -18.48 32.48 59.82
C LEU A 7 -18.80 31.04 59.43
N THR A 8 -18.65 30.17 60.43
CA THR A 8 -19.17 28.82 60.54
C THR A 8 -20.64 28.82 60.92
N LEU A 9 -21.41 27.90 60.31
CA LEU A 9 -22.54 27.24 61.00
C LEU A 9 -22.94 25.93 60.30
N HIS A 10 -22.87 24.84 61.04
CA HIS A 10 -23.46 23.52 60.87
C HIS A 10 -24.81 23.46 61.64
N PRO A 11 -25.53 22.31 61.62
CA PRO A 11 -25.95 21.30 60.62
C PRO A 11 -27.48 21.05 60.66
N HIS A 12 -28.02 20.19 59.77
CA HIS A 12 -28.94 19.07 60.06
C HIS A 12 -29.66 18.54 58.80
N SER A 13 -29.35 17.29 58.55
CA SER A 13 -30.22 16.12 58.24
C SER A 13 -31.36 16.26 57.20
N LEU A 14 -31.34 15.41 56.17
CA LEU A 14 -32.23 14.25 56.06
C LEU A 14 -31.97 13.47 54.73
N ARG A 15 -31.97 12.16 54.89
CA ARG A 15 -31.87 11.13 53.87
C ARG A 15 -33.01 11.24 52.86
N ASN A 16 -32.67 11.08 51.56
CA ASN A 16 -33.50 10.30 50.65
C ASN A 16 -32.64 9.73 49.52
N ALA A 17 -32.47 8.42 49.48
CA ALA A 17 -31.87 7.68 48.41
C ALA A 17 -32.85 7.62 47.24
N ALA A 18 -32.46 8.23 46.12
CA ALA A 18 -33.10 7.99 44.82
C ALA A 18 -32.11 7.25 43.95
N MET A 19 -32.36 5.96 43.77
CA MET A 19 -31.65 5.06 42.88
C MET A 19 -32.10 5.41 41.46
N ALA A 20 -31.26 6.19 40.73
CA ALA A 20 -31.49 6.49 39.34
C ALA A 20 -30.99 5.31 38.49
N LEU A 21 -31.93 4.53 37.93
CA LEU A 21 -31.72 3.53 36.91
C LEU A 21 -31.30 4.28 35.63
N LEU A 22 -29.99 4.23 35.27
CA LEU A 22 -29.52 4.65 33.96
C LEU A 22 -29.85 3.56 32.94
N ILE A 23 -30.96 3.74 32.27
CA ILE A 23 -31.28 3.01 31.04
C ILE A 23 -30.40 3.62 29.94
N PHE A 24 -29.36 2.89 29.53
CA PHE A 24 -28.68 3.18 28.27
C PHE A 24 -29.62 2.83 27.11
N ALA A 25 -30.37 3.81 26.65
CA ALA A 25 -31.02 3.74 25.36
C ALA A 25 -29.91 3.94 24.31
N SER A 26 -29.57 2.89 23.58
CA SER A 26 -28.85 2.99 22.32
C SER A 26 -29.73 3.80 21.35
N ALA A 27 -29.52 5.10 21.30
CA ALA A 27 -30.14 5.95 20.30
C ALA A 27 -29.53 5.56 18.94
N GLY A 28 -30.26 4.76 18.19
CA GLY A 28 -30.02 4.60 16.77
C GLY A 28 -30.07 6.00 16.14
N TYR A 29 -28.95 6.45 15.63
CA TYR A 29 -28.87 7.70 14.90
C TYR A 29 -29.61 7.51 13.58
N PHE A 30 -30.81 8.05 13.45
CA PHE A 30 -31.50 8.19 12.18
C PHE A 30 -31.03 9.50 11.52
N PRO A 31 -30.66 9.47 10.23
CA PRO A 31 -30.27 10.68 9.51
C PRO A 31 -31.44 11.69 9.54
N ALA A 32 -31.07 12.97 9.43
CA ALA A 32 -32.04 14.07 9.36
C ALA A 32 -33.06 13.80 8.22
N PRO A 33 -34.36 14.10 8.43
CA PRO A 33 -35.35 13.90 7.38
C PRO A 33 -35.05 14.80 6.19
N GLY A 34 -34.60 14.29 5.06
CA GLY A 34 -34.50 15.05 3.81
C GLY A 34 -33.39 14.69 2.82
N ALA A 35 -32.33 13.98 3.19
CA ALA A 35 -31.34 13.55 2.19
C ALA A 35 -31.75 12.22 1.56
N GLU A 36 -31.87 12.19 0.23
CA GLU A 36 -32.08 10.95 -0.49
C GLU A 36 -30.86 10.02 -0.32
N PRO A 37 -31.06 8.71 -0.13
CA PRO A 37 -29.94 7.79 0.02
C PRO A 37 -29.12 7.72 -1.29
N VAL A 38 -27.81 7.51 -1.16
CA VAL A 38 -26.97 7.15 -2.30
C VAL A 38 -27.38 5.75 -2.76
N VAL A 39 -27.71 5.61 -4.03
CA VAL A 39 -28.13 4.34 -4.63
C VAL A 39 -26.96 3.72 -5.39
N ILE A 40 -26.54 2.52 -4.96
CA ILE A 40 -25.54 1.70 -5.65
C ILE A 40 -26.27 0.52 -6.27
N THR A 41 -26.23 0.39 -7.59
CA THR A 41 -26.84 -0.74 -8.32
C THR A 41 -25.76 -1.74 -8.73
N VAL A 42 -25.92 -2.98 -8.32
CA VAL A 42 -25.05 -4.12 -8.65
C VAL A 42 -25.80 -5.05 -9.58
N HIS A 43 -25.32 -5.22 -10.81
CA HIS A 43 -25.92 -6.09 -11.82
C HIS A 43 -25.33 -7.49 -11.73
N ALA A 44 -25.84 -8.34 -10.83
CA ALA A 44 -25.21 -9.60 -10.43
C ALA A 44 -24.94 -10.58 -11.59
N ASN A 45 -25.67 -10.49 -12.70
CA ASN A 45 -25.48 -11.34 -13.88
C ASN A 45 -24.63 -10.69 -15.00
N GLN A 46 -24.19 -9.42 -14.84
CA GLN A 46 -23.40 -8.72 -15.84
C GLN A 46 -21.92 -8.75 -15.45
N THR A 47 -21.22 -9.82 -15.85
CA THR A 47 -19.78 -9.93 -15.65
C THR A 47 -19.02 -9.12 -16.69
N THR A 48 -17.96 -8.42 -16.27
CA THR A 48 -17.14 -7.55 -17.14
C THR A 48 -15.71 -8.06 -17.35
N GLY A 49 -15.39 -9.23 -16.79
CA GLY A 49 -14.10 -9.88 -16.93
C GLY A 49 -13.67 -10.59 -15.66
N ARG A 50 -12.52 -11.23 -15.69
CA ARG A 50 -11.95 -11.91 -14.52
C ARG A 50 -11.36 -10.90 -13.55
N TYR A 51 -11.69 -11.00 -12.25
CA TYR A 51 -11.01 -10.24 -11.20
C TYR A 51 -9.57 -10.73 -11.06
N GLN A 52 -8.62 -9.84 -11.22
CA GLN A 52 -7.20 -10.09 -10.97
C GLN A 52 -6.77 -9.20 -9.81
N PRO A 53 -6.44 -9.73 -8.64
CA PRO A 53 -5.88 -8.94 -7.56
C PRO A 53 -4.60 -8.24 -8.02
N VAL A 54 -4.50 -6.94 -7.72
CA VAL A 54 -3.30 -6.12 -8.03
C VAL A 54 -2.68 -5.52 -6.76
N TRP A 55 -3.38 -5.60 -5.63
CA TRP A 55 -3.02 -5.02 -4.33
C TRP A 55 -2.09 -5.91 -3.49
N ASN A 56 -1.78 -7.11 -3.93
CA ASN A 56 -1.00 -8.14 -3.21
C ASN A 56 0.52 -7.93 -3.28
N TYR A 57 0.96 -6.66 -3.33
CA TYR A 57 2.35 -6.24 -3.35
C TYR A 57 2.61 -5.22 -2.25
N TRP A 58 3.64 -5.43 -1.44
CA TRP A 58 4.08 -4.52 -0.39
C TRP A 58 5.56 -4.26 -0.47
N GLY A 59 6.03 -3.23 0.24
CA GLY A 59 7.45 -2.94 0.28
C GLY A 59 7.87 -2.03 1.43
N ALA A 60 9.18 -1.93 1.64
CA ALA A 60 9.80 -1.11 2.67
C ALA A 60 11.22 -0.64 2.30
N ASP A 61 11.62 0.51 2.85
CA ASP A 61 13.01 0.99 2.78
C ASP A 61 13.98 0.05 3.55
N GLU A 62 13.49 -0.60 4.61
CA GLU A 62 14.28 -1.31 5.61
C GLU A 62 14.07 -2.83 5.50
N PRO A 63 14.87 -3.55 4.68
CA PRO A 63 14.73 -4.99 4.49
C PRO A 63 15.04 -5.78 5.78
N ASN A 64 15.76 -5.18 6.71
CA ASN A 64 16.16 -5.82 7.95
C ASN A 64 15.02 -6.00 8.95
N TYR A 65 13.89 -5.28 8.78
CA TYR A 65 12.70 -5.48 9.62
C TYR A 65 11.92 -6.76 9.26
N VAL A 66 12.09 -7.34 8.07
CA VAL A 66 11.34 -8.55 7.68
C VAL A 66 11.66 -9.79 8.54
N TYR A 67 12.84 -9.83 9.17
CA TYR A 67 13.22 -10.90 10.10
C TYR A 67 13.14 -10.49 11.57
N ALA A 68 12.63 -9.31 11.87
CA ALA A 68 12.31 -8.87 13.21
C ALA A 68 10.99 -9.51 13.69
N ARG A 69 10.74 -9.51 14.99
CA ARG A 69 9.61 -10.23 15.58
C ARG A 69 8.25 -9.81 15.00
N ASN A 70 8.00 -8.50 14.94
CA ASN A 70 6.73 -7.98 14.46
C ASN A 70 6.67 -8.01 12.94
N GLY A 71 7.81 -7.81 12.27
CA GLY A 71 7.93 -7.97 10.82
C GLY A 71 7.60 -9.38 10.35
N GLU A 72 8.09 -10.44 11.02
CA GLU A 72 7.71 -11.83 10.69
C GLU A 72 6.21 -12.10 10.91
N LYS A 73 5.63 -11.55 12.01
CA LYS A 73 4.19 -11.63 12.25
C LYS A 73 3.42 -11.01 11.09
N LEU A 74 3.79 -9.79 10.70
CA LEU A 74 3.13 -9.07 9.62
C LEU A 74 3.27 -9.80 8.26
N LEU A 75 4.45 -10.32 7.91
CA LEU A 75 4.63 -11.14 6.70
C LEU A 75 3.69 -12.34 6.67
N HIS A 76 3.53 -13.04 7.80
CA HIS A 76 2.60 -14.16 7.91
C HIS A 76 1.15 -13.71 7.68
N GLU A 77 0.76 -12.58 8.25
CA GLU A 77 -0.59 -12.01 8.07
C GLU A 77 -0.85 -11.59 6.61
N LEU A 78 0.13 -10.94 5.96
CA LEU A 78 0.05 -10.56 4.54
C LEU A 78 -0.13 -11.79 3.63
N ALA A 79 0.63 -12.85 3.88
CA ALA A 79 0.48 -14.09 3.13
C ALA A 79 -0.88 -14.76 3.36
N ALA A 80 -1.38 -14.73 4.60
CA ALA A 80 -2.65 -15.37 4.98
C ALA A 80 -3.89 -14.64 4.41
N LEU A 81 -3.84 -13.32 4.22
CA LEU A 81 -4.99 -12.55 3.72
C LEU A 81 -5.19 -12.68 2.19
N SER A 82 -4.19 -13.14 1.45
CA SER A 82 -4.23 -13.15 -0.01
C SER A 82 -4.48 -14.56 -0.57
N PRO A 83 -5.47 -14.73 -1.47
CA PRO A 83 -5.70 -16.00 -2.17
C PRO A 83 -4.70 -16.22 -3.34
N VAL A 84 -3.84 -15.25 -3.61
CA VAL A 84 -2.82 -15.27 -4.67
C VAL A 84 -1.45 -14.99 -4.09
N PRO A 85 -0.35 -15.33 -4.78
CA PRO A 85 1.00 -15.06 -4.30
C PRO A 85 1.19 -13.59 -3.91
N VAL A 86 1.75 -13.37 -2.74
CA VAL A 86 2.12 -12.06 -2.20
C VAL A 86 3.55 -11.74 -2.57
N TYR A 87 3.82 -10.50 -2.94
CA TYR A 87 5.16 -10.01 -3.27
C TYR A 87 5.62 -8.94 -2.29
N PHE A 88 6.92 -8.95 -2.01
CA PHE A 88 7.56 -7.94 -1.17
C PHE A 88 8.79 -7.35 -1.86
N ARG A 89 8.78 -6.02 -2.03
CA ARG A 89 9.86 -5.20 -2.58
C ARG A 89 10.62 -4.54 -1.43
N ALA A 90 11.95 -4.55 -1.46
CA ALA A 90 12.74 -3.87 -0.44
C ALA A 90 13.95 -3.16 -1.04
N HIS A 91 14.24 -1.97 -0.53
CA HIS A 91 15.48 -1.27 -0.78
C HIS A 91 16.69 -1.97 -0.11
N ASN A 92 17.88 -1.47 -0.36
CA ASN A 92 19.09 -1.78 0.38
C ASN A 92 19.58 -3.26 0.34
N LEU A 93 19.16 -4.05 -0.64
CA LEU A 93 19.54 -5.46 -0.73
C LEU A 93 21.03 -5.70 -1.04
N LEU A 94 21.75 -4.68 -1.53
CA LEU A 94 23.21 -4.74 -1.78
C LEU A 94 24.00 -3.69 -0.98
N THR A 95 23.33 -2.91 -0.14
CA THR A 95 23.94 -1.82 0.64
C THR A 95 24.89 -2.37 1.70
N THR A 96 26.08 -1.78 1.81
CA THR A 96 27.09 -2.15 2.82
C THR A 96 26.65 -1.71 4.21
N GLY A 97 26.74 -2.60 5.19
CA GLY A 97 26.41 -2.30 6.60
C GLY A 97 26.27 -3.53 7.47
N THR A 98 25.68 -3.38 8.65
CA THR A 98 25.64 -4.41 9.70
C THR A 98 24.40 -5.29 9.70
N GLY A 99 23.40 -4.98 8.85
CA GLY A 99 22.11 -5.67 8.90
C GLY A 99 21.17 -5.16 9.99
N GLU A 100 21.49 -4.03 10.60
CA GLU A 100 20.59 -3.31 11.52
C GLU A 100 19.70 -2.34 10.73
N GLY A 101 18.39 -2.50 10.88
CA GLY A 101 17.41 -1.56 10.33
C GLY A 101 17.35 -0.28 11.16
N SER A 102 17.22 0.85 10.48
CA SER A 102 16.83 2.12 11.09
C SER A 102 16.01 2.90 10.08
N LEU A 103 15.35 3.98 10.51
CA LEU A 103 14.49 4.76 9.61
C LEU A 103 15.22 5.13 8.31
N LYS A 104 14.68 4.75 7.17
CA LYS A 104 15.23 4.91 5.82
C LYS A 104 16.61 4.27 5.59
N TRP A 105 16.98 3.30 6.39
CA TRP A 105 18.25 2.60 6.25
C TRP A 105 18.12 1.11 6.48
N GLY A 106 18.68 0.34 5.55
CA GLY A 106 18.93 -1.09 5.69
C GLY A 106 20.27 -1.46 5.07
N SER A 107 20.70 -2.69 5.26
CA SER A 107 22.00 -3.15 4.72
C SER A 107 22.13 -4.67 4.73
N THR A 108 23.01 -5.19 3.89
CA THR A 108 23.26 -6.63 3.78
C THR A 108 24.75 -6.98 3.81
N ASN A 109 25.61 -6.04 3.45
CA ASN A 109 27.07 -6.21 3.35
C ASN A 109 27.52 -7.34 2.38
N VAL A 110 26.75 -7.56 1.33
CA VAL A 110 27.00 -8.68 0.38
C VAL A 110 28.33 -8.59 -0.37
N TYR A 111 28.95 -7.40 -0.41
CA TYR A 111 30.18 -7.14 -1.16
C TYR A 111 31.13 -6.25 -0.40
N THR A 112 32.36 -6.74 -0.24
CA THR A 112 33.52 -5.95 0.22
C THR A 112 34.74 -6.29 -0.63
N GLU A 113 35.85 -5.59 -0.45
CA GLU A 113 37.11 -5.90 -1.12
C GLU A 113 38.26 -6.01 -0.10
N LEU A 114 39.17 -6.93 -0.35
CA LEU A 114 40.47 -6.95 0.33
C LEU A 114 41.33 -5.75 -0.11
N SER A 115 42.45 -5.52 0.56
CA SER A 115 43.35 -4.41 0.24
C SER A 115 43.96 -4.47 -1.17
N ASP A 116 44.01 -5.64 -1.79
CA ASP A 116 44.45 -5.87 -3.16
C ASP A 116 43.33 -5.74 -4.20
N GLY A 117 42.09 -5.40 -3.76
CA GLY A 117 40.91 -5.28 -4.59
C GLY A 117 40.22 -6.61 -4.92
N THR A 118 40.61 -7.70 -4.27
CA THR A 118 39.93 -9.01 -4.42
C THR A 118 38.53 -8.93 -3.80
N PRO A 119 37.46 -9.30 -4.55
CA PRO A 119 36.09 -9.32 -4.04
C PRO A 119 35.89 -10.35 -2.90
N VAL A 120 35.14 -9.95 -1.89
CA VAL A 120 34.66 -10.81 -0.80
C VAL A 120 33.15 -10.74 -0.74
N TYR A 121 32.48 -11.88 -0.77
CA TYR A 121 31.02 -11.99 -0.71
C TYR A 121 30.58 -12.55 0.63
N ASP A 122 29.59 -11.90 1.26
CA ASP A 122 28.94 -12.37 2.50
C ASP A 122 27.42 -12.39 2.28
N TRP A 123 26.85 -13.56 2.27
CA TRP A 123 25.41 -13.78 2.04
C TRP A 123 24.60 -13.86 3.33
N THR A 124 25.24 -13.75 4.51
CA THR A 124 24.60 -14.02 5.80
C THR A 124 23.35 -13.19 6.03
N ILE A 125 23.40 -11.88 5.78
CA ILE A 125 22.27 -10.98 6.05
C ILE A 125 21.22 -11.08 4.94
N THR A 126 21.65 -11.12 3.68
CA THR A 126 20.72 -11.28 2.56
C THR A 126 19.94 -12.60 2.66
N ASP A 127 20.58 -13.69 3.10
CA ASP A 127 19.91 -14.95 3.36
C ASP A 127 18.83 -14.84 4.45
N ARG A 128 19.10 -14.12 5.54
CA ARG A 128 18.09 -13.87 6.59
C ARG A 128 16.86 -13.17 6.03
N ILE A 129 17.04 -12.19 5.14
CA ILE A 129 15.93 -11.46 4.50
C ILE A 129 15.10 -12.41 3.64
N PHE A 130 15.74 -13.12 2.70
CA PHE A 130 15.02 -14.00 1.78
C PHE A 130 14.46 -15.25 2.47
N ASP A 131 15.12 -15.78 3.51
CA ASP A 131 14.58 -16.84 4.35
C ASP A 131 13.29 -16.41 5.07
N ALA A 132 13.27 -15.18 5.63
CA ALA A 132 12.05 -14.65 6.29
C ALA A 132 10.88 -14.52 5.29
N LEU A 133 11.13 -13.96 4.12
CA LEU A 133 10.11 -13.85 3.06
C LEU A 133 9.60 -15.22 2.63
N THR A 134 10.50 -16.13 2.22
CA THR A 134 10.11 -17.43 1.65
C THR A 134 9.47 -18.36 2.69
N ARG A 135 9.95 -18.34 3.94
CA ARG A 135 9.36 -19.10 5.04
C ARG A 135 7.91 -18.69 5.33
N ASN A 136 7.59 -17.42 5.19
CA ASN A 136 6.24 -16.88 5.36
C ASN A 136 5.39 -16.96 4.07
N GLY A 137 5.88 -17.59 2.99
CA GLY A 137 5.12 -17.75 1.75
C GLY A 137 5.06 -16.48 0.87
N VAL A 138 5.92 -15.48 1.16
CA VAL A 138 6.00 -14.23 0.42
C VAL A 138 7.06 -14.32 -0.67
N GLN A 139 6.74 -13.87 -1.87
CA GLN A 139 7.64 -13.86 -3.02
C GLN A 139 8.45 -12.56 -3.08
N PRO A 140 9.76 -12.60 -3.25
CA PRO A 140 10.55 -11.41 -3.50
C PRO A 140 10.22 -10.71 -4.83
N LEU A 141 10.05 -9.39 -4.79
CA LEU A 141 10.31 -8.49 -5.89
C LEU A 141 11.68 -7.87 -5.59
N VAL A 142 12.71 -8.39 -6.24
CA VAL A 142 14.11 -8.12 -5.90
C VAL A 142 14.54 -6.80 -6.53
N GLU A 143 14.66 -5.74 -5.73
CA GLU A 143 15.31 -4.52 -6.17
C GLU A 143 16.83 -4.70 -6.13
N VAL A 144 17.48 -4.63 -7.29
CA VAL A 144 18.93 -4.77 -7.42
C VAL A 144 19.60 -3.43 -7.12
N GLY A 145 19.85 -3.18 -5.85
CA GLY A 145 20.38 -1.93 -5.31
C GLY A 145 20.60 -2.03 -3.77
N PHE A 146 21.23 -1.10 -3.14
CA PHE A 146 21.93 0.04 -3.75
C PHE A 146 23.42 -0.29 -3.92
N MET A 147 24.23 0.72 -4.33
CA MET A 147 25.63 0.50 -4.64
C MET A 147 26.44 0.13 -3.39
N PRO A 148 27.14 -1.03 -3.33
CA PRO A 148 28.04 -1.32 -2.23
C PRO A 148 29.13 -0.28 -2.10
N GLU A 149 29.55 0.05 -0.87
CA GLU A 149 30.56 1.07 -0.59
C GLU A 149 31.83 0.88 -1.42
N ALA A 150 32.35 -0.34 -1.46
CA ALA A 150 33.57 -0.67 -2.19
C ALA A 150 33.44 -0.51 -3.72
N LEU A 151 32.23 -0.49 -4.28
CA LEU A 151 31.99 -0.26 -5.72
C LEU A 151 31.54 1.16 -6.06
N SER A 152 31.17 1.97 -5.08
CA SER A 152 30.71 3.34 -5.32
C SER A 152 31.80 4.22 -5.90
N THR A 153 31.45 5.10 -6.85
CA THR A 153 32.36 6.15 -7.34
C THR A 153 32.61 7.22 -6.28
N HIS A 154 31.73 7.37 -5.28
CA HIS A 154 31.85 8.31 -4.17
C HIS A 154 31.52 7.59 -2.84
N PRO A 155 32.44 6.77 -2.31
CA PRO A 155 32.12 5.89 -1.19
C PRO A 155 31.88 6.61 0.15
N GLN A 156 32.23 7.91 0.29
CA GLN A 156 32.14 8.63 1.55
C GLN A 156 31.47 10.01 1.41
N PRO A 157 30.59 10.42 2.34
CA PRO A 157 30.03 9.59 3.41
C PRO A 157 29.12 8.51 2.82
N TYR A 158 29.16 7.29 3.35
CA TYR A 158 28.37 6.19 2.79
C TYR A 158 27.00 6.05 3.45
N ARG A 159 26.95 5.98 4.81
CA ARG A 159 25.71 5.92 5.57
C ARG A 159 25.20 7.33 5.85
N HIS A 160 23.90 7.55 5.69
CA HIS A 160 23.23 8.78 6.13
C HIS A 160 22.69 8.67 7.56
N ASP A 161 22.34 9.80 8.17
CA ASP A 161 21.76 9.92 9.52
C ASP A 161 20.37 10.56 9.43
N PHE A 162 19.38 9.80 8.91
CA PHE A 162 18.01 10.28 8.80
C PHE A 162 17.39 10.58 10.19
N PRO A 163 16.65 11.69 10.40
CA PRO A 163 16.23 12.67 9.39
C PRO A 163 17.20 13.85 9.17
N ARG A 164 18.44 13.75 9.61
CA ARG A 164 19.45 14.81 9.49
C ARG A 164 20.31 14.66 8.25
N GLY A 165 20.72 15.81 7.70
CA GLY A 165 21.62 15.85 6.55
C GLY A 165 21.03 15.33 5.25
N ASP A 166 21.94 15.06 4.29
CA ASP A 166 21.58 14.48 3.00
C ASP A 166 21.41 12.96 3.15
N VAL A 167 20.30 12.42 2.65
CA VAL A 167 20.04 10.98 2.63
C VAL A 167 20.64 10.28 1.41
N PHE A 168 20.99 11.02 0.36
CA PHE A 168 21.54 10.51 -0.90
C PHE A 168 23.07 10.52 -0.86
N THR A 169 23.64 9.58 -0.13
CA THR A 169 25.07 9.46 0.12
C THR A 169 25.74 8.43 -0.80
N GLY A 170 26.88 7.89 -0.44
CA GLY A 170 27.72 7.04 -1.29
C GLY A 170 27.03 5.83 -1.93
N TRP A 171 25.95 5.32 -1.34
CA TRP A 171 25.14 4.23 -1.87
C TRP A 171 24.37 4.58 -3.15
N SER A 172 24.17 5.86 -3.46
CA SER A 172 23.37 6.36 -4.59
C SER A 172 24.17 6.68 -5.84
N TYR A 173 25.45 6.37 -5.87
CA TYR A 173 26.36 6.68 -6.99
C TYR A 173 26.59 5.47 -7.92
N PRO A 174 26.97 5.72 -9.20
CA PRO A 174 27.31 4.67 -10.16
C PRO A 174 28.46 3.76 -9.68
N PRO A 175 28.54 2.52 -10.21
CA PRO A 175 29.68 1.67 -9.92
C PRO A 175 30.95 2.19 -10.60
N ARG A 176 32.06 2.23 -9.85
CA ARG A 176 33.38 2.57 -10.40
C ARG A 176 33.92 1.51 -11.37
N ASP A 177 33.37 0.28 -11.32
CA ASP A 177 33.75 -0.86 -12.15
C ASP A 177 32.53 -1.72 -12.48
N TYR A 178 32.07 -1.63 -13.74
CA TYR A 178 30.90 -2.40 -14.20
C TYR A 178 31.17 -3.90 -14.37
N ASP A 179 32.41 -4.34 -14.51
CA ASP A 179 32.75 -5.76 -14.58
C ASP A 179 32.68 -6.40 -13.19
N LYS A 180 33.15 -5.70 -12.17
CA LYS A 180 32.97 -6.12 -10.77
C LYS A 180 31.49 -6.13 -10.37
N TRP A 181 30.72 -5.12 -10.79
CA TRP A 181 29.26 -5.10 -10.58
C TRP A 181 28.59 -6.31 -11.24
N ARG A 182 28.88 -6.59 -12.51
CA ARG A 182 28.37 -7.77 -13.21
C ARG A 182 28.72 -9.06 -12.49
N THR A 183 29.95 -9.18 -12.00
CA THR A 183 30.44 -10.35 -11.29
C THR A 183 29.70 -10.53 -9.96
N LEU A 184 29.48 -9.47 -9.19
CA LEU A 184 28.67 -9.47 -7.97
C LEU A 184 27.25 -9.97 -8.26
N ILE A 185 26.56 -9.37 -9.23
CA ILE A 185 25.18 -9.75 -9.56
C ILE A 185 25.12 -11.23 -10.01
N THR A 186 26.05 -11.66 -10.86
CA THR A 186 26.13 -13.07 -11.29
C THR A 186 26.33 -14.02 -10.11
N ALA A 187 27.20 -13.67 -9.16
CA ALA A 187 27.48 -14.48 -7.97
C ALA A 187 26.26 -14.53 -7.05
N TRP A 188 25.60 -13.39 -6.82
CA TRP A 188 24.41 -13.29 -5.98
C TRP A 188 23.23 -14.10 -6.54
N VAL A 189 22.93 -13.96 -7.83
CA VAL A 189 21.85 -14.74 -8.46
C VAL A 189 22.13 -16.24 -8.42
N ARG A 190 23.40 -16.69 -8.62
CA ARG A 190 23.79 -18.10 -8.44
C ARG A 190 23.56 -18.58 -7.01
N HIS A 191 23.94 -17.77 -6.02
CA HIS A 191 23.73 -18.10 -4.63
C HIS A 191 22.23 -18.27 -4.32
N LEU A 192 21.40 -17.29 -4.73
CA LEU A 192 19.95 -17.35 -4.52
C LEU A 192 19.32 -18.57 -5.24
N LEU A 193 19.72 -18.84 -6.48
CA LEU A 193 19.23 -20.00 -7.21
C LEU A 193 19.66 -21.32 -6.54
N GLY A 194 20.89 -21.39 -6.03
CA GLY A 194 21.40 -22.55 -5.29
C GLY A 194 20.67 -22.79 -3.97
N ARG A 195 20.26 -21.71 -3.27
CA ARG A 195 19.59 -21.77 -1.98
C ARG A 195 18.08 -22.03 -2.10
N TYR A 196 17.40 -21.31 -2.98
CA TYR A 196 15.93 -21.31 -3.09
C TYR A 196 15.41 -22.12 -4.28
N GLY A 197 16.30 -22.65 -5.13
CA GLY A 197 15.96 -23.53 -6.24
C GLY A 197 14.97 -22.89 -7.23
N GLU A 198 14.00 -23.68 -7.66
CA GLU A 198 13.00 -23.28 -8.66
C GLU A 198 12.11 -22.07 -8.24
N ASN A 199 11.98 -21.80 -6.93
CA ASN A 199 11.18 -20.67 -6.45
C ASN A 199 11.67 -19.32 -7.00
N VAL A 200 12.99 -19.18 -7.23
CA VAL A 200 13.59 -17.96 -7.78
C VAL A 200 13.03 -17.60 -9.17
N LYS A 201 12.51 -18.57 -9.92
CA LYS A 201 11.86 -18.34 -11.22
C LYS A 201 10.54 -17.57 -11.11
N ASN A 202 9.92 -17.56 -9.92
CA ASN A 202 8.69 -16.84 -9.65
C ASN A 202 8.90 -15.40 -9.20
N TRP A 203 10.15 -15.02 -8.93
CA TRP A 203 10.49 -13.69 -8.45
C TRP A 203 10.50 -12.68 -9.60
N PHE A 204 10.31 -11.40 -9.26
CA PHE A 204 10.56 -10.28 -10.14
C PHE A 204 11.94 -9.68 -9.80
N TRP A 205 12.60 -9.13 -10.81
CA TRP A 205 13.92 -8.51 -10.67
C TRP A 205 13.84 -7.10 -11.23
N GLU A 206 14.15 -6.15 -10.42
CA GLU A 206 14.06 -4.74 -10.74
C GLU A 206 15.40 -4.08 -10.56
N VAL A 207 15.73 -3.13 -11.44
CA VAL A 207 17.05 -2.51 -11.39
C VAL A 207 16.93 -1.11 -10.83
N TRP A 208 17.42 -0.93 -9.60
CA TRP A 208 17.48 0.35 -8.89
C TRP A 208 16.13 0.89 -8.43
N ASN A 209 16.15 2.13 -7.85
CA ASN A 209 15.01 2.89 -7.38
C ASN A 209 15.12 4.36 -7.78
N GLU A 210 14.04 4.97 -8.28
CA GLU A 210 13.87 6.40 -8.58
C GLU A 210 15.08 7.06 -9.25
N PRO A 211 15.60 6.54 -10.38
CA PRO A 211 16.85 7.01 -10.98
C PRO A 211 16.73 8.40 -11.63
N ASP A 212 15.54 8.96 -11.67
CA ASP A 212 15.28 10.34 -12.13
C ASP A 212 15.50 11.41 -11.05
N ILE A 213 15.76 11.02 -9.80
CA ILE A 213 16.09 11.91 -8.68
C ILE A 213 17.40 11.47 -8.01
N PRO A 214 17.91 12.15 -6.94
CA PRO A 214 19.20 11.81 -6.33
C PRO A 214 19.38 10.42 -5.71
N TYR A 215 18.40 9.52 -5.79
CA TYR A 215 18.65 8.08 -5.62
C TYR A 215 19.70 7.57 -6.63
N TRP A 216 19.91 8.29 -7.72
CA TRP A 216 20.92 8.03 -8.73
C TRP A 216 21.72 9.30 -9.08
N HIS A 217 22.98 9.33 -8.72
CA HIS A 217 23.92 10.44 -9.03
C HIS A 217 24.68 10.21 -10.35
N GLY A 218 24.10 9.49 -11.28
CA GLY A 218 24.58 9.31 -12.63
C GLY A 218 23.65 9.95 -13.67
N THR A 219 24.05 9.87 -14.92
CA THR A 219 23.23 10.25 -16.08
C THR A 219 22.22 9.14 -16.42
N LEU A 220 21.23 9.43 -17.26
CA LEU A 220 20.34 8.43 -17.83
C LEU A 220 21.12 7.36 -18.63
N GLU A 221 22.18 7.76 -19.33
CA GLU A 221 23.01 6.86 -20.13
C GLU A 221 23.77 5.87 -19.23
N GLU A 222 24.29 6.34 -18.10
CA GLU A 222 24.92 5.49 -17.08
C GLU A 222 23.89 4.56 -16.41
N TYR A 223 22.65 5.03 -16.19
CA TYR A 223 21.58 4.18 -15.70
C TYR A 223 21.21 3.09 -16.71
N ASN A 224 21.04 3.43 -17.98
CA ASN A 224 20.78 2.46 -19.04
C ASN A 224 21.90 1.40 -19.12
N ARG A 225 23.17 1.82 -18.95
CA ARG A 225 24.31 0.91 -18.86
C ARG A 225 24.23 0.00 -17.63
N LEU A 226 23.85 0.56 -16.46
CA LEU A 226 23.65 -0.26 -15.25
C LEU A 226 22.55 -1.30 -15.47
N TYR A 227 21.43 -0.88 -16.06
CA TYR A 227 20.33 -1.78 -16.39
C TYR A 227 20.77 -2.90 -17.32
N ASP A 228 21.42 -2.60 -18.43
CA ASP A 228 21.88 -3.56 -19.42
C ASP A 228 22.82 -4.61 -18.81
N VAL A 229 23.82 -4.15 -18.04
CA VAL A 229 24.81 -5.01 -17.38
C VAL A 229 24.15 -5.90 -16.33
N THR A 230 23.24 -5.34 -15.54
CA THR A 230 22.49 -6.06 -14.49
C THR A 230 21.57 -7.11 -15.12
N ALA A 231 20.79 -6.74 -16.13
CA ALA A 231 19.89 -7.65 -16.83
C ALA A 231 20.65 -8.81 -17.50
N ALA A 232 21.79 -8.51 -18.14
CA ALA A 232 22.64 -9.54 -18.74
C ALA A 232 23.23 -10.50 -17.70
N ALA A 233 23.67 -9.98 -16.54
CA ALA A 233 24.21 -10.78 -15.44
C ALA A 233 23.15 -11.73 -14.85
N ILE A 234 21.94 -11.25 -14.62
CA ILE A 234 20.81 -12.05 -14.13
C ILE A 234 20.46 -13.13 -15.15
N ARG A 235 20.26 -12.77 -16.43
CA ARG A 235 19.87 -13.70 -17.50
C ARG A 235 20.95 -14.75 -17.79
N GLN A 236 22.20 -14.45 -17.53
CA GLN A 236 23.30 -15.42 -17.66
C GLN A 236 23.12 -16.61 -16.72
N VAL A 237 22.55 -16.40 -15.53
CA VAL A 237 22.33 -17.43 -14.50
C VAL A 237 20.90 -17.97 -14.55
N LEU A 238 19.94 -17.10 -14.73
CA LEU A 238 18.49 -17.37 -14.72
C LEU A 238 17.87 -16.85 -16.03
N PRO A 239 17.93 -17.60 -17.14
CA PRO A 239 17.42 -17.16 -18.45
C PRO A 239 15.94 -16.78 -18.46
N SER A 240 15.14 -17.36 -17.55
CA SER A 240 13.70 -17.08 -17.40
C SER A 240 13.39 -15.95 -16.41
N ALA A 241 14.38 -15.23 -15.89
CA ALA A 241 14.15 -14.13 -14.96
C ALA A 241 13.20 -13.09 -15.55
N ARG A 242 12.26 -12.61 -14.73
CA ARG A 242 11.37 -11.50 -15.09
C ARG A 242 12.02 -10.19 -14.63
N ILE A 243 12.56 -9.44 -15.58
CA ILE A 243 13.35 -8.23 -15.31
C ILE A 243 12.57 -6.99 -15.72
N GLY A 244 12.57 -5.95 -14.91
CA GLY A 244 11.85 -4.71 -15.17
C GLY A 244 12.46 -3.46 -14.53
N GLY A 245 11.74 -2.39 -14.64
CA GLY A 245 12.08 -1.04 -14.19
C GLY A 245 11.32 0.01 -15.01
N PRO A 246 11.72 1.31 -14.98
CA PRO A 246 12.89 1.89 -14.30
C PRO A 246 12.60 2.44 -12.89
N GLU A 247 11.40 2.27 -12.35
CA GLU A 247 10.99 2.81 -11.04
C GLU A 247 11.17 4.33 -10.93
N THR A 248 10.78 5.05 -11.97
CA THR A 248 10.79 6.52 -11.92
C THR A 248 9.83 7.05 -10.89
N THR A 249 10.11 8.23 -10.35
CA THR A 249 9.12 9.00 -9.58
C THR A 249 7.87 9.32 -10.43
N ARG A 250 6.98 10.16 -9.93
CA ARG A 250 5.70 10.51 -10.56
C ARG A 250 5.82 10.85 -12.07
N PRO A 251 5.34 10.02 -13.00
CA PRO A 251 5.41 10.31 -14.44
C PRO A 251 4.61 11.55 -14.89
N SER A 252 3.74 12.09 -14.04
CA SER A 252 3.07 13.39 -14.27
C SER A 252 4.02 14.58 -14.19
N SER A 253 5.22 14.43 -13.62
CA SER A 253 6.28 15.43 -13.73
C SER A 253 6.97 15.32 -15.09
N ALA A 254 7.37 16.46 -15.68
CA ALA A 254 8.05 16.48 -16.96
C ALA A 254 9.35 15.65 -16.96
N LYS A 255 10.11 15.69 -15.86
CA LYS A 255 11.39 14.98 -15.72
C LYS A 255 11.18 13.46 -15.67
N ALA A 256 10.32 12.98 -14.77
CA ALA A 256 10.06 11.55 -14.62
C ALA A 256 9.36 10.96 -15.85
N GLY A 257 8.38 11.68 -16.44
CA GLY A 257 7.73 11.23 -17.66
C GLY A 257 8.68 11.14 -18.86
N ALA A 258 9.62 12.08 -18.98
CA ALA A 258 10.68 12.03 -20.00
C ALA A 258 11.64 10.87 -19.74
N PHE A 259 12.03 10.63 -18.47
CA PHE A 259 12.90 9.52 -18.10
C PHE A 259 12.25 8.16 -18.45
N LEU A 260 10.99 7.95 -18.04
CA LEU A 260 10.24 6.74 -18.38
C LEU A 260 10.20 6.52 -19.91
N SER A 261 9.84 7.54 -20.69
CA SER A 261 9.78 7.44 -22.16
C SER A 261 11.14 7.10 -22.78
N GLN A 262 12.23 7.71 -22.32
CA GLN A 262 13.58 7.48 -22.84
C GLN A 262 14.11 6.10 -22.45
N PHE A 263 13.77 5.60 -21.25
CA PHE A 263 14.10 4.25 -20.83
C PHE A 263 13.35 3.20 -21.68
N LEU A 264 12.04 3.39 -21.91
CA LEU A 264 11.25 2.50 -22.78
C LEU A 264 11.81 2.49 -24.20
N GLU A 265 12.24 3.63 -24.72
CA GLU A 265 12.90 3.75 -26.01
C GLU A 265 14.23 2.99 -26.04
N HIS A 266 15.06 3.12 -24.97
CA HIS A 266 16.32 2.37 -24.84
C HIS A 266 16.06 0.87 -24.85
N CYS A 267 15.11 0.37 -24.06
CA CYS A 267 14.78 -1.06 -24.02
C CYS A 267 14.23 -1.56 -25.37
N ALA A 268 13.53 -0.71 -26.15
CA ALA A 268 13.01 -1.11 -27.45
C ALA A 268 14.08 -1.15 -28.55
N ARG A 269 14.96 -0.16 -28.62
CA ARG A 269 15.87 0.03 -29.75
C ARG A 269 17.19 0.73 -29.45
N GLY A 270 17.49 0.99 -28.17
CA GLY A 270 18.78 1.52 -27.76
C GLY A 270 19.92 0.52 -27.97
N ARG A 271 21.14 1.00 -27.97
CA ARG A 271 22.30 0.11 -27.98
C ARG A 271 22.52 -0.47 -26.59
N ASN A 272 22.48 -1.80 -26.50
CA ASN A 272 22.72 -2.51 -25.25
C ASN A 272 24.21 -2.50 -24.90
N ALA A 273 24.57 -1.93 -23.75
CA ALA A 273 25.96 -1.80 -23.31
C ALA A 273 26.62 -3.12 -22.91
N ALA A 274 25.84 -4.12 -22.50
CA ALA A 274 26.36 -5.40 -22.07
C ALA A 274 26.61 -6.38 -23.24
N THR A 275 25.74 -6.35 -24.27
CA THR A 275 25.77 -7.29 -25.39
C THR A 275 26.25 -6.67 -26.70
N GLY A 276 26.25 -5.34 -26.81
CA GLY A 276 26.50 -4.62 -28.05
C GLY A 276 25.35 -4.68 -29.06
N GLY A 277 24.29 -5.42 -28.76
CA GLY A 277 23.08 -5.56 -29.58
C GLY A 277 22.11 -4.38 -29.44
N VAL A 278 20.88 -4.57 -29.92
CA VAL A 278 19.80 -3.59 -29.86
C VAL A 278 18.76 -4.01 -28.82
N GLY A 279 18.34 -3.05 -28.00
CA GLY A 279 17.33 -3.21 -26.96
C GLY A 279 17.83 -3.95 -25.70
N ALA A 280 17.02 -3.92 -24.66
CA ALA A 280 17.26 -4.61 -23.40
C ALA A 280 16.03 -5.43 -23.00
N PRO A 281 16.19 -6.53 -22.23
CA PRO A 281 15.05 -7.27 -21.69
C PRO A 281 14.16 -6.34 -20.84
N LEU A 282 12.84 -6.42 -21.02
CA LEU A 282 11.86 -5.67 -20.22
C LEU A 282 10.59 -6.54 -20.11
N ASP A 283 10.46 -7.27 -19.01
CA ASP A 283 9.36 -8.21 -18.77
C ASP A 283 8.22 -7.57 -17.97
N PHE A 284 8.47 -6.47 -17.28
CA PHE A 284 7.49 -5.58 -16.67
C PHE A 284 8.02 -4.15 -16.63
N ILE A 285 7.09 -3.20 -16.55
CA ILE A 285 7.38 -1.77 -16.47
C ILE A 285 6.92 -1.26 -15.12
N SER A 286 7.70 -0.37 -14.51
CA SER A 286 7.39 0.14 -13.18
C SER A 286 7.64 1.65 -13.05
N PHE A 287 6.84 2.30 -12.19
CA PHE A 287 6.95 3.70 -11.80
C PHE A 287 6.19 3.96 -10.51
N HIS A 288 6.46 5.11 -9.84
CA HIS A 288 5.93 5.47 -8.53
C HIS A 288 4.86 6.57 -8.60
N PRO A 289 3.57 6.26 -8.59
CA PRO A 289 2.53 7.26 -8.52
C PRO A 289 2.31 7.72 -7.07
N LYS A 290 3.10 8.67 -6.62
CA LYS A 290 2.98 9.26 -5.29
C LYS A 290 2.02 10.45 -5.29
N GLY A 291 1.20 10.55 -4.24
CA GLY A 291 0.37 11.71 -3.93
C GLY A 291 1.13 12.86 -3.26
N SER A 292 0.38 13.78 -2.66
CA SER A 292 0.94 14.93 -1.94
C SER A 292 -0.08 15.50 -0.94
N PRO A 293 -0.33 14.81 0.20
CA PRO A 293 -1.25 15.30 1.21
C PRO A 293 -0.74 16.60 1.82
N LYS A 294 -1.69 17.42 2.27
CA LYS A 294 -1.42 18.72 2.90
C LYS A 294 -2.16 18.79 4.24
N PHE A 295 -1.64 19.61 5.14
CA PHE A 295 -2.37 19.99 6.34
C PHE A 295 -2.94 21.40 6.10
N VAL A 296 -4.26 21.51 6.07
CA VAL A 296 -4.98 22.75 5.77
C VAL A 296 -6.13 22.89 6.76
N ASP A 297 -6.37 24.08 7.26
CA ASP A 297 -7.51 24.42 8.13
C ASP A 297 -7.70 23.43 9.31
N GLY A 298 -6.61 22.92 9.87
CA GLY A 298 -6.61 22.03 11.03
C GLY A 298 -6.86 20.54 10.73
N HIS A 299 -6.93 20.12 9.47
CA HIS A 299 -7.11 18.73 9.06
C HIS A 299 -6.20 18.33 7.89
N VAL A 300 -6.11 17.04 7.62
CA VAL A 300 -5.41 16.52 6.45
C VAL A 300 -6.32 16.59 5.23
N ARG A 301 -5.78 17.08 4.12
CA ARG A 301 -6.34 16.93 2.77
C ARG A 301 -5.43 16.03 1.96
N MET A 302 -5.94 14.87 1.54
CA MET A 302 -5.17 13.85 0.81
C MET A 302 -4.70 14.32 -0.56
N GLY A 303 -5.56 15.02 -1.33
CA GLY A 303 -5.25 15.47 -2.67
C GLY A 303 -4.99 14.32 -3.63
N ILE A 304 -5.90 13.34 -3.68
CA ILE A 304 -5.81 12.10 -4.48
C ILE A 304 -5.53 12.35 -5.96
N ALA A 305 -5.94 13.52 -6.48
CA ALA A 305 -5.68 13.93 -7.86
C ALA A 305 -4.20 13.79 -8.25
N THR A 306 -3.28 14.16 -7.34
CA THR A 306 -1.83 14.10 -7.62
C THR A 306 -1.36 12.67 -7.88
N GLN A 307 -1.84 11.71 -7.10
CA GLN A 307 -1.51 10.29 -7.26
C GLN A 307 -2.14 9.72 -8.54
N LEU A 308 -3.43 9.97 -8.76
CA LEU A 308 -4.16 9.48 -9.93
C LEU A 308 -3.63 10.06 -11.24
N LEU A 309 -3.22 11.34 -11.26
CA LEU A 309 -2.56 11.95 -12.43
C LEU A 309 -1.21 11.27 -12.75
N ALA A 310 -0.48 10.81 -11.73
CA ALA A 310 0.76 10.08 -11.97
C ALA A 310 0.49 8.68 -12.57
N VAL A 311 -0.56 8.00 -12.11
CA VAL A 311 -1.03 6.74 -12.73
C VAL A 311 -1.47 6.96 -14.16
N ASP A 312 -2.35 7.95 -14.39
CA ASP A 312 -2.90 8.30 -15.71
C ASP A 312 -1.79 8.58 -16.72
N ARG A 313 -0.83 9.45 -16.36
CA ARG A 313 0.28 9.80 -17.23
C ARG A 313 1.24 8.64 -17.48
N GLY A 314 1.55 7.86 -16.45
CA GLY A 314 2.42 6.68 -16.60
C GLY A 314 1.83 5.64 -17.56
N MET A 315 0.55 5.33 -17.39
CA MET A 315 -0.17 4.41 -18.29
C MET A 315 -0.32 4.95 -19.70
N GLU A 316 -0.55 6.26 -19.86
CA GLU A 316 -0.56 6.93 -21.18
C GLU A 316 0.79 6.78 -21.89
N ILE A 317 1.90 7.01 -21.19
CA ILE A 317 3.26 6.84 -21.74
C ILE A 317 3.46 5.39 -22.21
N VAL A 318 3.16 4.41 -21.38
CA VAL A 318 3.29 2.98 -21.75
C VAL A 318 2.42 2.64 -22.95
N ALA A 319 1.15 3.07 -22.96
CA ALA A 319 0.22 2.84 -24.07
C ALA A 319 0.67 3.47 -25.38
N SER A 320 1.49 4.54 -25.35
CA SER A 320 2.05 5.19 -26.53
C SER A 320 3.13 4.36 -27.25
N PHE A 321 3.64 3.30 -26.60
CA PHE A 321 4.61 2.36 -27.18
C PHE A 321 3.92 1.05 -27.57
N PRO A 322 3.60 0.79 -28.84
CA PRO A 322 2.90 -0.43 -29.24
C PRO A 322 3.61 -1.73 -28.81
N ILE A 323 4.94 -1.73 -28.77
CA ILE A 323 5.75 -2.88 -28.33
C ILE A 323 5.58 -3.18 -26.82
N TRP A 324 5.28 -2.16 -26.00
CA TRP A 324 5.18 -2.28 -24.55
C TRP A 324 3.75 -2.29 -24.01
N LYS A 325 2.74 -2.00 -24.85
CA LYS A 325 1.36 -1.82 -24.41
C LYS A 325 0.81 -3.00 -23.59
N ASN A 326 1.21 -4.22 -23.93
CA ASN A 326 0.76 -5.44 -23.23
C ASN A 326 1.75 -5.93 -22.16
N THR A 327 2.90 -5.25 -21.99
CA THR A 327 3.86 -5.59 -20.95
C THR A 327 3.25 -5.30 -19.58
N PRO A 328 3.37 -6.22 -18.60
CA PRO A 328 2.85 -6.00 -17.26
C PRO A 328 3.36 -4.70 -16.65
N ILE A 329 2.46 -3.93 -16.02
CA ILE A 329 2.79 -2.73 -15.25
C ILE A 329 2.68 -3.09 -13.78
N ILE A 330 3.75 -2.84 -13.02
CA ILE A 330 3.77 -2.87 -11.56
C ILE A 330 4.01 -1.43 -11.09
N LEU A 331 3.04 -0.86 -10.37
CA LEU A 331 3.24 0.43 -9.71
C LEU A 331 4.12 0.19 -8.49
N GLY A 332 5.42 0.53 -8.59
CA GLY A 332 6.46 0.11 -7.66
C GLY A 332 6.37 0.72 -6.26
N GLU A 333 5.80 1.91 -6.15
CA GLU A 333 5.37 2.54 -4.89
C GLU A 333 4.17 3.44 -5.16
N SER A 334 2.98 2.96 -4.81
CA SER A 334 1.71 3.66 -5.06
C SER A 334 1.08 4.13 -3.75
N ASP A 335 1.51 5.29 -3.27
CA ASP A 335 1.13 5.79 -1.95
C ASP A 335 0.71 7.26 -1.96
N PRO A 336 0.02 7.70 -0.91
CA PRO A 336 -0.37 9.11 -0.77
C PRO A 336 0.78 10.11 -0.76
N GLU A 337 2.02 9.69 -0.42
CA GLU A 337 3.23 10.55 -0.42
C GLU A 337 4.53 9.73 -0.52
N GLY A 338 5.69 10.40 -0.63
CA GLY A 338 6.97 9.79 -0.96
C GLY A 338 7.84 9.31 0.23
N CYS A 339 7.43 9.49 1.49
CA CYS A 339 8.32 9.18 2.62
C CYS A 339 7.61 8.47 3.77
N ALA A 340 7.74 7.15 3.86
CA ALA A 340 7.10 6.35 4.91
C ALA A 340 7.57 6.72 6.33
N ALA A 341 8.88 7.01 6.49
CA ALA A 341 9.50 7.36 7.75
C ALA A 341 9.35 8.83 8.16
N CYS A 342 8.87 9.71 7.25
CA CYS A 342 8.68 11.12 7.58
C CYS A 342 7.41 11.33 8.42
N GLN A 343 7.53 12.13 9.47
CA GLN A 343 6.42 12.54 10.31
C GLN A 343 5.96 13.97 9.97
N GLY A 344 4.82 14.38 10.49
CA GLY A 344 4.27 15.72 10.29
C GLY A 344 2.74 15.71 10.28
N ALA A 345 2.12 16.88 10.48
CA ALA A 345 0.68 17.01 10.58
C ALA A 345 -0.06 16.52 9.30
N GLN A 346 0.53 16.73 8.12
CA GLN A 346 0.01 16.25 6.83
C GLN A 346 -0.03 14.72 6.73
N ASN A 347 0.70 14.02 7.57
CA ASN A 347 0.78 12.56 7.64
C ASN A 347 -0.16 11.97 8.71
N GLY A 348 -1.00 12.77 9.36
CA GLY A 348 -1.92 12.34 10.42
C GLY A 348 -2.92 11.27 9.97
N TYR A 349 -3.22 11.18 8.69
CA TYR A 349 -4.11 10.18 8.08
C TYR A 349 -3.64 8.72 8.29
N ARG A 350 -2.35 8.49 8.51
CA ARG A 350 -1.70 7.17 8.49
C ARG A 350 -2.11 6.22 9.61
N ASN A 351 -2.62 6.77 10.71
CA ASN A 351 -3.04 5.95 11.85
C ASN A 351 -4.53 5.59 11.80
N GLY A 352 -5.34 6.41 11.13
CA GLY A 352 -6.79 6.31 11.11
C GLY A 352 -7.36 5.64 9.85
N PRO A 353 -8.69 5.68 9.70
CA PRO A 353 -9.39 5.02 8.59
C PRO A 353 -9.16 5.69 7.24
N LEU A 354 -8.75 6.96 7.19
CA LEU A 354 -8.52 7.68 5.93
C LEU A 354 -7.48 6.99 5.05
N TYR A 355 -6.41 6.41 5.63
CA TYR A 355 -5.44 5.65 4.84
C TYR A 355 -6.08 4.42 4.20
N GLY A 356 -6.89 3.68 4.96
CA GLY A 356 -7.57 2.48 4.46
C GLY A 356 -8.54 2.79 3.31
N VAL A 357 -9.40 3.78 3.48
CA VAL A 357 -10.36 4.15 2.42
C VAL A 357 -9.65 4.71 1.17
N THR A 358 -8.52 5.40 1.33
CA THR A 358 -7.68 5.85 0.22
C THR A 358 -7.15 4.65 -0.59
N ILE A 359 -6.77 3.55 0.06
CA ILE A 359 -6.35 2.32 -0.63
C ILE A 359 -7.52 1.74 -1.46
N ALA A 360 -8.73 1.66 -0.89
CA ALA A 360 -9.90 1.18 -1.64
C ALA A 360 -10.17 2.05 -2.88
N GLU A 361 -10.21 3.37 -2.69
CA GLU A 361 -10.45 4.36 -3.75
C GLU A 361 -9.38 4.30 -4.84
N THR A 362 -8.09 4.42 -4.47
CA THR A 362 -7.00 4.43 -5.46
C THR A 362 -6.89 3.10 -6.22
N THR A 363 -7.16 1.98 -5.56
CA THR A 363 -7.18 0.66 -6.22
C THR A 363 -8.27 0.62 -7.30
N ALA A 364 -9.50 1.05 -6.97
CA ALA A 364 -10.62 1.08 -7.92
C ALA A 364 -10.32 1.98 -9.12
N ARG A 365 -9.82 3.20 -8.88
CA ARG A 365 -9.50 4.17 -9.93
C ARG A 365 -8.32 3.74 -10.79
N THR A 366 -7.36 3.02 -10.21
CA THR A 366 -6.24 2.46 -10.98
C THR A 366 -6.70 1.36 -11.94
N TYR A 367 -7.67 0.52 -11.57
CA TYR A 367 -8.30 -0.41 -12.51
C TYR A 367 -9.01 0.35 -13.66
N GLU A 368 -9.76 1.42 -13.34
CA GLU A 368 -10.46 2.24 -14.34
C GLU A 368 -9.47 2.88 -15.33
N LEU A 369 -8.33 3.40 -14.83
CA LEU A 369 -7.26 3.95 -15.66
C LEU A 369 -6.60 2.89 -16.55
N ALA A 370 -6.35 1.69 -16.02
CA ALA A 370 -5.79 0.59 -16.80
C ALA A 370 -6.73 0.18 -17.95
N GLN A 371 -8.04 0.16 -17.70
CA GLN A 371 -9.06 -0.07 -18.75
C GLN A 371 -9.08 1.05 -19.79
N LYS A 372 -9.04 2.32 -19.36
CA LYS A 372 -8.99 3.51 -20.22
C LYS A 372 -7.88 3.39 -21.28
N TYR A 373 -6.69 2.98 -20.88
CA TYR A 373 -5.53 2.85 -21.75
C TYR A 373 -5.38 1.45 -22.38
N SER A 374 -6.18 0.49 -21.94
CA SER A 374 -6.08 -0.92 -22.33
C SER A 374 -4.66 -1.46 -22.12
N VAL A 375 -4.06 -1.20 -20.96
CA VAL A 375 -2.75 -1.68 -20.53
C VAL A 375 -2.88 -2.83 -19.53
N ASN A 376 -1.81 -3.59 -19.35
CA ASN A 376 -1.78 -4.77 -18.50
C ASN A 376 -1.31 -4.39 -17.06
N LEU A 377 -2.24 -3.94 -16.21
CA LEU A 377 -1.95 -3.71 -14.80
C LEU A 377 -1.73 -5.04 -14.07
N LYS A 378 -0.55 -5.23 -13.52
CA LYS A 378 -0.14 -6.48 -12.83
C LYS A 378 -0.08 -6.33 -11.32
N GLY A 379 0.37 -5.18 -10.80
CA GLY A 379 0.55 -4.98 -9.37
C GLY A 379 0.55 -3.52 -8.96
N ILE A 380 0.18 -3.30 -7.69
CA ILE A 380 0.24 -2.01 -6.99
C ILE A 380 0.99 -2.28 -5.69
N VAL A 381 2.22 -1.79 -5.58
CA VAL A 381 3.00 -1.93 -4.36
C VAL A 381 2.58 -0.84 -3.38
N THR A 382 2.07 -1.24 -2.23
CA THR A 382 1.89 -0.35 -1.09
C THR A 382 3.20 -0.29 -0.32
N TRP A 383 3.85 0.88 -0.29
CA TRP A 383 5.14 1.08 0.38
C TRP A 383 4.92 1.38 1.85
N ALA A 384 4.47 0.36 2.57
CA ALA A 384 4.20 0.38 4.00
C ALA A 384 4.42 -1.02 4.58
N PHE A 385 5.16 -1.09 5.67
CA PHE A 385 5.40 -2.36 6.36
C PHE A 385 5.26 -2.16 7.87
N GLU A 386 6.35 -2.19 8.64
CA GLU A 386 6.40 -1.90 10.06
C GLU A 386 7.78 -1.33 10.42
N PHE A 387 7.83 -0.40 11.37
CA PHE A 387 9.06 0.11 11.98
C PHE A 387 9.16 -0.45 13.40
N GLU A 388 10.15 -1.29 13.64
CA GLU A 388 10.38 -1.87 14.97
C GLU A 388 10.79 -0.83 16.00
N ASP A 389 10.38 -1.04 17.24
CA ASP A 389 10.76 -0.25 18.41
C ASP A 389 10.43 1.27 18.31
N GLN A 390 9.45 1.63 17.47
CA GLN A 390 8.95 3.00 17.40
C GLN A 390 7.78 3.20 18.37
N PRO A 391 7.48 4.47 18.77
CA PRO A 391 6.31 4.74 19.59
C PRO A 391 5.01 4.32 18.87
N TYR A 392 4.05 3.78 19.62
CA TYR A 392 2.75 3.38 19.08
C TYR A 392 2.07 4.54 18.35
N PHE A 393 1.58 4.28 17.15
CA PHE A 393 0.85 5.24 16.32
C PHE A 393 1.59 6.58 16.12
N ALA A 394 2.91 6.54 16.00
CA ALA A 394 3.76 7.72 15.84
C ALA A 394 3.57 8.49 14.51
N GLY A 395 2.72 7.99 13.61
CA GLY A 395 2.43 8.64 12.33
C GLY A 395 3.34 8.20 11.19
N PHE A 396 4.05 7.10 11.34
CA PHE A 396 4.74 6.44 10.24
C PHE A 396 3.73 5.79 9.29
N ARG A 397 4.07 5.69 7.99
CA ARG A 397 3.27 4.93 7.03
C ARG A 397 3.65 3.46 7.15
N GLU A 398 2.84 2.74 7.90
CA GLU A 398 3.02 1.33 8.22
C GLU A 398 1.66 0.63 8.28
N LEU A 399 1.65 -0.68 8.13
CA LEU A 399 0.45 -1.52 8.21
C LEU A 399 0.14 -1.96 9.64
N ALA A 400 1.17 -2.07 10.47
CA ALA A 400 1.08 -2.36 11.88
C ALA A 400 2.07 -1.49 12.67
N THR A 401 1.85 -1.30 13.97
CA THR A 401 2.72 -0.59 14.90
C THR A 401 3.00 -1.46 16.11
N ASN A 402 4.25 -1.86 16.32
CA ASN A 402 4.65 -2.82 17.35
C ASN A 402 3.75 -4.08 17.39
N GLY A 403 3.46 -4.63 16.20
CA GLY A 403 2.63 -5.81 16.03
C GLY A 403 1.13 -5.59 16.21
N VAL A 404 0.65 -4.35 16.36
CA VAL A 404 -0.77 -3.99 16.40
C VAL A 404 -1.21 -3.49 15.02
N ASP A 405 -2.16 -4.17 14.41
CA ASP A 405 -2.66 -3.88 13.08
C ASP A 405 -3.33 -2.51 13.00
N LYS A 406 -2.99 -1.72 11.99
CA LYS A 406 -3.66 -0.46 11.70
C LYS A 406 -4.91 -0.67 10.83
N PRO A 407 -5.86 0.27 10.81
CA PRO A 407 -7.11 0.16 10.01
C PRO A 407 -6.88 -0.19 8.54
N VAL A 408 -5.81 0.31 7.92
CA VAL A 408 -5.46 0.06 6.53
C VAL A 408 -5.29 -1.44 6.21
N LEU A 409 -4.74 -2.23 7.14
CA LEU A 409 -4.57 -3.68 6.94
C LEU A 409 -5.91 -4.40 6.82
N ASN A 410 -6.96 -3.90 7.49
CA ASN A 410 -8.31 -4.45 7.38
C ASN A 410 -8.95 -4.20 6.00
N VAL A 411 -8.59 -3.13 5.31
CA VAL A 411 -9.01 -2.92 3.91
C VAL A 411 -8.36 -3.95 2.99
N PHE A 412 -7.08 -4.28 3.19
CA PHE A 412 -6.43 -5.36 2.44
C PHE A 412 -7.06 -6.73 2.74
N ARG A 413 -7.48 -7.00 3.99
CA ARG A 413 -8.24 -8.20 4.33
C ARG A 413 -9.56 -8.26 3.57
N MET A 414 -10.30 -7.16 3.46
CA MET A 414 -11.53 -7.08 2.66
C MET A 414 -11.26 -7.27 1.17
N LEU A 415 -10.21 -6.65 0.61
CA LEU A 415 -9.79 -6.84 -0.78
C LEU A 415 -9.40 -8.31 -1.06
N GLY A 416 -8.81 -9.00 -0.08
CA GLY A 416 -8.46 -10.42 -0.17
C GLY A 416 -9.65 -11.36 -0.22
N MET A 417 -10.81 -10.93 0.23
CA MET A 417 -12.06 -11.68 0.15
C MET A 417 -12.71 -11.61 -1.23
N LEU A 418 -12.42 -10.57 -2.03
CA LEU A 418 -12.94 -10.45 -3.40
C LEU A 418 -12.37 -11.54 -4.32
N GLY A 419 -13.14 -11.95 -5.35
CA GLY A 419 -12.62 -12.93 -6.32
C GLY A 419 -13.66 -13.40 -7.33
N GLY A 420 -13.24 -14.24 -8.25
CA GLY A 420 -14.07 -14.68 -9.36
C GLY A 420 -14.10 -13.67 -10.50
N ASP A 421 -15.26 -13.25 -10.93
CA ASP A 421 -15.44 -12.33 -12.03
C ASP A 421 -15.93 -10.96 -11.54
N TRP A 422 -15.47 -9.90 -12.18
CA TRP A 422 -16.02 -8.56 -11.98
C TRP A 422 -17.49 -8.50 -12.33
N VAL A 423 -18.24 -7.78 -11.52
CA VAL A 423 -19.67 -7.50 -11.75
C VAL A 423 -19.87 -6.01 -12.00
N SER A 424 -20.74 -5.66 -12.93
CA SER A 424 -21.06 -4.27 -13.22
C SER A 424 -21.71 -3.58 -12.02
N VAL A 425 -21.17 -2.41 -11.66
CA VAL A 425 -21.66 -1.56 -10.57
C VAL A 425 -21.90 -0.14 -11.07
N GLN A 426 -22.96 0.49 -10.61
CA GLN A 426 -23.27 1.89 -10.87
C GLN A 426 -23.65 2.57 -9.55
N SER A 427 -23.11 3.73 -9.28
CA SER A 427 -23.44 4.54 -8.10
C SER A 427 -23.79 5.97 -8.51
N ASN A 428 -24.90 6.50 -8.00
CA ASN A 428 -25.24 7.92 -8.18
C ASN A 428 -24.42 8.87 -7.26
N GLY A 429 -23.66 8.29 -6.30
CA GLY A 429 -22.70 9.01 -5.46
C GLY A 429 -21.27 8.96 -5.98
N ALA A 430 -21.02 8.27 -7.11
CA ALA A 430 -19.67 8.17 -7.68
C ALA A 430 -19.24 9.48 -8.36
N GLN A 431 -18.02 9.92 -8.06
CA GLN A 431 -17.40 11.06 -8.71
C GLN A 431 -16.82 10.64 -10.08
N PRO A 432 -17.03 11.44 -11.13
CA PRO A 432 -16.40 11.16 -12.43
C PRO A 432 -14.86 11.20 -12.32
N LEU A 433 -14.18 10.18 -12.88
CA LEU A 433 -12.72 10.10 -12.86
C LEU A 433 -12.05 11.37 -13.41
N SER A 434 -12.63 11.99 -14.45
CA SER A 434 -12.11 13.24 -15.03
C SER A 434 -12.10 14.41 -14.04
N ASN A 435 -13.08 14.46 -13.12
CA ASN A 435 -13.13 15.48 -12.06
C ASN A 435 -12.10 15.17 -10.98
N MET A 436 -11.99 13.91 -10.58
CA MET A 436 -11.00 13.48 -9.59
C MET A 436 -9.56 13.74 -10.05
N LEU A 437 -9.26 13.49 -11.32
CA LEU A 437 -7.95 13.80 -11.90
C LEU A 437 -7.65 15.31 -11.87
N ARG A 438 -8.65 16.17 -11.96
CA ARG A 438 -8.48 17.62 -12.02
C ARG A 438 -8.44 18.26 -10.63
N GLU A 439 -9.32 17.83 -9.72
CA GLU A 439 -9.62 18.54 -8.47
C GLU A 439 -9.50 17.67 -7.22
N GLY A 440 -9.47 16.33 -7.38
CA GLY A 440 -9.62 15.40 -6.27
C GLY A 440 -11.08 15.22 -5.85
N VAL A 441 -11.30 14.85 -4.59
CA VAL A 441 -12.63 14.64 -3.99
C VAL A 441 -12.81 15.64 -2.85
N VAL A 442 -13.14 16.89 -3.20
CA VAL A 442 -13.15 18.02 -2.25
C VAL A 442 -14.54 18.63 -1.99
N ASP A 443 -15.52 18.43 -2.88
CA ASP A 443 -16.87 18.97 -2.72
C ASP A 443 -17.81 17.92 -2.11
N ALA A 444 -18.26 16.95 -2.91
CA ALA A 444 -19.06 15.83 -2.44
C ALA A 444 -18.17 14.57 -2.33
N PRO A 445 -18.45 13.68 -1.37
CA PRO A 445 -17.69 12.43 -1.26
C PRO A 445 -17.86 11.55 -2.51
N ASP A 446 -16.87 10.69 -2.77
CA ASP A 446 -17.03 9.56 -3.68
C ASP A 446 -17.60 8.38 -2.87
N ILE A 447 -18.88 8.09 -3.09
CA ILE A 447 -19.54 6.93 -2.51
C ILE A 447 -19.76 5.93 -3.62
N ASN A 448 -18.96 4.87 -3.63
CA ASN A 448 -18.91 3.95 -4.75
C ASN A 448 -18.67 2.51 -4.26
N ALA A 449 -18.62 1.56 -5.19
CA ALA A 449 -18.38 0.17 -4.87
C ALA A 449 -17.64 -0.58 -5.97
N MET A 450 -16.97 -1.66 -5.57
CA MET A 450 -16.52 -2.76 -6.43
C MET A 450 -17.31 -4.02 -6.08
N ALA A 451 -17.66 -4.84 -7.08
CA ALA A 451 -18.31 -6.12 -6.84
C ALA A 451 -17.68 -7.24 -7.66
N THR A 452 -17.60 -8.42 -7.03
CA THR A 452 -17.10 -9.65 -7.65
C THR A 452 -18.03 -10.82 -7.38
N ARG A 453 -18.05 -11.81 -8.28
CA ARG A 453 -18.90 -12.97 -8.18
C ARG A 453 -18.13 -14.28 -8.38
N ARG A 454 -18.38 -15.23 -7.50
CA ARG A 454 -18.06 -16.66 -7.64
C ARG A 454 -19.35 -17.48 -7.78
N PRO A 455 -19.29 -18.77 -8.12
CA PRO A 455 -20.45 -19.63 -7.96
C PRO A 455 -21.01 -19.56 -6.53
N HIS A 456 -22.29 -19.21 -6.40
CA HIS A 456 -23.02 -19.10 -5.13
C HIS A 456 -22.52 -18.01 -4.15
N GLU A 457 -21.77 -17.03 -4.64
CA GLU A 457 -21.22 -15.95 -3.80
C GLU A 457 -21.16 -14.63 -4.61
N LEU A 458 -21.56 -13.53 -3.95
CA LEU A 458 -21.41 -12.17 -4.45
C LEU A 458 -20.77 -11.31 -3.35
N ASP A 459 -19.62 -10.72 -3.65
CA ASP A 459 -18.90 -9.80 -2.76
C ASP A 459 -19.07 -8.36 -3.24
N ILE A 460 -19.43 -7.44 -2.35
CA ILE A 460 -19.64 -6.01 -2.66
C ILE A 460 -18.86 -5.18 -1.65
N LEU A 461 -17.78 -4.52 -2.10
CA LEU A 461 -16.98 -3.62 -1.30
C LEU A 461 -17.43 -2.18 -1.57
N VAL A 462 -17.95 -1.51 -0.55
CA VAL A 462 -18.47 -0.13 -0.61
C VAL A 462 -17.57 0.79 0.18
N TRP A 463 -17.32 2.00 -0.31
CA TRP A 463 -16.57 3.04 0.41
C TRP A 463 -17.24 4.40 0.35
N ASN A 464 -16.89 5.25 1.32
CA ASN A 464 -17.28 6.66 1.41
C ASN A 464 -16.00 7.49 1.58
N TYR A 465 -15.41 7.92 0.45
CA TYR A 465 -14.14 8.63 0.41
C TYR A 465 -14.31 10.14 0.24
N HIS A 466 -13.47 10.90 0.90
CA HIS A 466 -13.29 12.34 0.69
C HIS A 466 -11.83 12.72 0.99
N ASP A 467 -11.28 13.69 0.25
CA ASP A 467 -9.91 14.15 0.47
C ASP A 467 -9.69 14.75 1.86
N ASP A 468 -10.68 15.45 2.40
CA ASP A 468 -10.59 16.08 3.71
C ASP A 468 -10.93 15.13 4.85
N ASP A 469 -10.01 15.03 5.83
CA ASP A 469 -10.20 14.26 7.06
C ASP A 469 -11.06 15.05 8.06
N VAL A 470 -12.31 15.24 7.72
CA VAL A 470 -13.31 15.98 8.51
C VAL A 470 -14.52 15.09 8.74
N ALA A 471 -14.90 14.92 9.98
CA ALA A 471 -16.10 14.17 10.35
C ALA A 471 -17.37 14.86 9.80
N THR A 472 -18.28 14.06 9.27
CA THR A 472 -19.60 14.49 8.81
C THR A 472 -20.65 13.48 9.26
N ASP A 473 -21.92 13.81 9.08
CA ASP A 473 -22.98 12.83 9.26
C ASP A 473 -22.76 11.63 8.32
N PRO A 474 -23.02 10.38 8.78
CA PRO A 474 -22.92 9.21 7.95
C PRO A 474 -23.87 9.29 6.75
N ALA A 475 -23.40 8.87 5.58
CA ALA A 475 -24.22 8.79 4.38
C ALA A 475 -25.20 7.62 4.46
N ALA A 476 -26.48 7.85 4.12
CA ALA A 476 -27.44 6.80 3.91
C ALA A 476 -27.18 6.15 2.54
N ILE A 477 -27.05 4.82 2.51
CA ILE A 477 -26.71 4.06 1.30
C ILE A 477 -27.76 2.95 1.11
N LEU A 478 -28.23 2.82 -0.12
CA LEU A 478 -29.07 1.74 -0.59
C LEU A 478 -28.32 0.96 -1.68
N VAL A 479 -27.90 -0.25 -1.37
CA VAL A 479 -27.35 -1.17 -2.37
C VAL A 479 -28.51 -1.98 -2.97
N ARG A 480 -28.77 -1.79 -4.27
CA ARG A 480 -29.72 -2.55 -5.04
C ARG A 480 -28.98 -3.63 -5.83
N ILE A 481 -29.33 -4.86 -5.64
CA ILE A 481 -28.74 -6.01 -6.33
C ILE A 481 -29.78 -6.54 -7.30
N GLU A 482 -29.48 -6.47 -8.58
CA GLU A 482 -30.36 -6.96 -9.66
C GLU A 482 -29.97 -8.38 -10.06
N ASP A 483 -30.96 -9.14 -10.57
CA ASP A 483 -30.80 -10.52 -11.02
C ASP A 483 -30.26 -11.48 -9.94
N VAL A 484 -30.69 -11.30 -8.70
CA VAL A 484 -30.36 -12.22 -7.62
C VAL A 484 -31.09 -13.58 -7.79
N PRO A 485 -30.50 -14.68 -7.29
CA PRO A 485 -31.17 -15.98 -7.31
C PRO A 485 -32.45 -15.98 -6.46
N GLU A 486 -33.44 -16.81 -6.87
CA GLU A 486 -34.73 -17.01 -6.16
C GLU A 486 -34.56 -17.90 -4.93
N GLN A 487 -33.51 -17.75 -4.14
CA GLN A 487 -33.26 -18.57 -2.94
C GLN A 487 -32.90 -17.67 -1.75
N LYS A 488 -33.06 -18.27 -0.55
CA LYS A 488 -32.64 -17.61 0.69
C LYS A 488 -31.12 -17.36 0.64
N MET A 489 -30.71 -16.12 0.81
CA MET A 489 -29.32 -15.74 0.90
C MET A 489 -28.91 -15.46 2.34
N ARG A 490 -27.66 -15.82 2.68
CA ARG A 490 -27.00 -15.39 3.90
C ARG A 490 -26.13 -14.18 3.57
N VAL A 491 -26.18 -13.15 4.40
CA VAL A 491 -25.33 -11.96 4.28
C VAL A 491 -24.34 -11.95 5.44
N GLU A 492 -23.10 -11.63 5.15
CA GLU A 492 -22.06 -11.28 6.13
C GLU A 492 -21.63 -9.86 5.85
N GLN A 493 -21.31 -9.09 6.90
CA GLN A 493 -20.78 -7.75 6.78
C GLN A 493 -19.48 -7.62 7.57
N PHE A 494 -18.47 -7.01 6.93
CA PHE A 494 -17.25 -6.53 7.57
C PHE A 494 -17.15 -5.02 7.39
N ARG A 495 -16.51 -4.35 8.36
CA ARG A 495 -16.46 -2.89 8.33
C ARG A 495 -15.17 -2.35 8.94
N MET A 496 -14.59 -1.35 8.29
CA MET A 496 -13.51 -0.50 8.80
C MET A 496 -13.96 0.96 8.70
N ASP A 497 -14.00 1.66 9.84
CA ASP A 497 -14.42 3.06 9.93
C ASP A 497 -13.85 3.72 11.21
N PRO A 498 -14.25 4.95 11.58
CA PRO A 498 -13.78 5.59 12.81
C PRO A 498 -13.96 4.77 14.09
N ASP A 499 -14.95 3.89 14.17
CA ASP A 499 -15.31 3.13 15.37
C ASP A 499 -15.03 1.62 15.28
N HIS A 500 -14.93 1.04 14.05
CA HIS A 500 -14.84 -0.40 13.82
C HIS A 500 -13.52 -0.79 13.14
N SER A 501 -12.95 -1.94 13.54
CA SER A 501 -11.67 -2.47 13.01
C SER A 501 -10.54 -1.43 13.04
N ASN A 502 -10.43 -0.69 14.17
CA ASN A 502 -9.63 0.51 14.29
C ASN A 502 -8.90 0.57 15.64
N ALA A 503 -7.72 -0.06 15.71
CA ALA A 503 -6.88 -0.04 16.91
C ALA A 503 -6.46 1.37 17.34
N TYR A 504 -6.33 2.31 16.39
CA TYR A 504 -6.00 3.70 16.73
C TYR A 504 -7.11 4.37 17.55
N ALA A 505 -8.37 4.15 17.22
CA ALA A 505 -9.50 4.63 18.00
C ALA A 505 -9.49 4.03 19.42
N VAL A 506 -9.18 2.74 19.55
CA VAL A 506 -9.03 2.06 20.84
C VAL A 506 -7.89 2.68 21.65
N TRP A 507 -6.73 2.89 21.03
CA TRP A 507 -5.57 3.52 21.66
C TRP A 507 -5.88 4.94 22.16
N ARG A 508 -6.58 5.73 21.34
CA ARG A 508 -7.03 7.09 21.73
C ARG A 508 -7.99 7.05 22.93
N LYS A 509 -8.95 6.13 22.92
CA LYS A 509 -9.91 5.93 24.05
C LYS A 509 -9.22 5.51 25.35
N MET A 510 -8.04 4.87 25.28
CA MET A 510 -7.20 4.51 26.43
C MET A 510 -6.35 5.67 26.98
N GLY A 511 -6.41 6.86 26.38
CA GLY A 511 -5.59 8.02 26.75
C GLY A 511 -4.22 8.04 26.06
N SER A 512 -4.05 7.33 24.96
CA SER A 512 -2.85 7.33 24.12
C SER A 512 -1.57 6.91 24.88
N PRO A 513 -1.55 5.74 25.56
CA PRO A 513 -0.39 5.32 26.35
C PRO A 513 0.85 5.12 25.46
N GLU A 514 2.00 5.71 25.88
CA GLU A 514 3.27 5.50 25.18
C GLU A 514 3.76 4.06 25.32
N GLN A 515 3.50 3.45 26.47
CA GLN A 515 3.84 2.05 26.78
C GLN A 515 2.59 1.33 27.28
N PRO A 516 1.80 0.74 26.39
CA PRO A 516 0.63 -0.02 26.76
C PRO A 516 0.99 -1.19 27.69
N THR A 517 0.20 -1.39 28.74
CA THR A 517 0.29 -2.60 29.57
C THR A 517 -0.11 -3.82 28.76
N THR A 518 0.26 -5.02 29.22
CA THR A 518 -0.13 -6.29 28.55
C THR A 518 -1.64 -6.39 28.29
N THR A 519 -2.47 -5.94 29.25
CA THR A 519 -3.94 -5.92 29.09
C THR A 519 -4.37 -4.94 28.00
N GLN A 520 -3.77 -3.76 27.96
CA GLN A 520 -4.04 -2.76 26.92
C GLN A 520 -3.58 -3.25 25.55
N GLN A 521 -2.44 -3.94 25.47
CA GLN A 521 -1.95 -4.52 24.21
C GLN A 521 -2.93 -5.55 23.65
N VAL A 522 -3.45 -6.46 24.46
CA VAL A 522 -4.50 -7.41 24.02
C VAL A 522 -5.75 -6.69 23.50
N GLN A 523 -6.13 -5.57 24.13
CA GLN A 523 -7.27 -4.78 23.67
C GLN A 523 -6.96 -4.06 22.33
N LEU A 524 -5.73 -3.57 22.15
CA LEU A 524 -5.28 -2.96 20.89
C LEU A 524 -5.26 -3.99 19.75
N GLU A 525 -4.66 -5.15 19.98
CA GLU A 525 -4.64 -6.25 19.01
C GLU A 525 -6.07 -6.66 18.60
N LYS A 526 -6.97 -6.82 19.57
CA LYS A 526 -8.38 -7.09 19.28
C LYS A 526 -9.03 -5.97 18.46
N GLY A 527 -8.78 -4.70 18.79
CA GLY A 527 -9.30 -3.54 18.06
C GLY A 527 -8.74 -3.39 16.65
N GLY A 528 -7.57 -3.98 16.37
CA GLY A 528 -6.94 -4.03 15.05
C GLY A 528 -7.47 -5.13 14.14
N MET A 529 -8.20 -6.12 14.68
CA MET A 529 -8.77 -7.20 13.87
C MET A 529 -9.94 -6.71 13.01
N LEU A 530 -10.12 -7.33 11.85
CA LEU A 530 -11.28 -7.08 11.01
C LEU A 530 -12.56 -7.58 11.71
N GLU A 531 -13.48 -6.66 11.98
CA GLU A 531 -14.70 -6.94 12.72
C GLU A 531 -15.83 -7.38 11.78
N ALA A 532 -16.43 -8.53 12.09
CA ALA A 532 -17.70 -8.96 11.49
C ALA A 532 -18.85 -8.28 12.25
N MET A 533 -19.74 -7.65 11.53
CA MET A 533 -20.89 -6.94 12.07
C MET A 533 -22.19 -7.68 11.78
N GLU A 534 -23.23 -7.38 12.55
CA GLU A 534 -24.59 -7.79 12.17
C GLU A 534 -24.97 -7.09 10.86
N PRO A 535 -25.25 -7.85 9.79
CA PRO A 535 -25.57 -7.26 8.50
C PRO A 535 -26.97 -6.63 8.51
N PRO A 536 -27.23 -5.62 7.66
CA PRO A 536 -28.59 -5.14 7.42
C PRO A 536 -29.46 -6.25 6.83
N GLU A 537 -30.76 -6.17 7.08
CA GLU A 537 -31.71 -7.11 6.51
C GLU A 537 -31.72 -7.01 4.97
N LEU A 538 -31.52 -8.12 4.29
CA LEU A 538 -31.68 -8.20 2.85
C LEU A 538 -33.17 -8.27 2.50
N GLN A 539 -33.71 -7.20 1.98
CA GLN A 539 -35.10 -7.12 1.52
C GLN A 539 -35.21 -7.66 0.09
N MET A 540 -35.96 -8.74 -0.09
CA MET A 540 -36.13 -9.39 -1.40
C MET A 540 -37.43 -8.96 -2.09
N ASN A 541 -37.31 -8.50 -3.32
CA ASN A 541 -38.45 -8.32 -4.22
C ASN A 541 -38.51 -9.50 -5.20
N ASN A 542 -39.56 -10.32 -5.05
CA ASN A 542 -39.74 -11.54 -5.84
C ASN A 542 -40.44 -11.30 -7.18
N SER A 543 -40.73 -10.06 -7.56
CA SER A 543 -41.16 -9.76 -8.94
C SER A 543 -39.96 -9.86 -9.88
N LYS A 544 -40.16 -10.42 -11.08
CA LYS A 544 -39.08 -10.58 -12.06
C LYS A 544 -38.75 -9.23 -12.75
N PRO A 545 -37.46 -8.86 -12.89
CA PRO A 545 -36.28 -9.54 -12.34
C PRO A 545 -36.22 -9.47 -10.82
N HIS A 546 -35.74 -10.56 -10.17
CA HIS A 546 -35.59 -10.59 -8.73
C HIS A 546 -34.54 -9.57 -8.29
N THR A 547 -34.88 -8.75 -7.31
CA THR A 547 -33.97 -7.75 -6.73
C THR A 547 -33.84 -7.90 -5.23
N GLY A 548 -32.65 -7.70 -4.73
CA GLY A 548 -32.37 -7.57 -3.30
C GLY A 548 -31.94 -6.14 -2.95
N THR A 549 -32.30 -5.64 -1.78
CA THR A 549 -31.83 -4.34 -1.29
C THR A 549 -31.22 -4.45 0.11
N LEU A 550 -30.10 -3.78 0.32
CA LEU A 550 -29.46 -3.57 1.61
C LEU A 550 -29.45 -2.08 1.92
N GLU A 551 -29.99 -1.69 3.06
CA GLU A 551 -29.99 -0.31 3.53
C GLU A 551 -29.11 -0.16 4.77
N PHE A 552 -28.16 0.77 4.74
CA PHE A 552 -27.24 1.02 5.85
C PHE A 552 -26.70 2.44 5.81
N THR A 553 -25.98 2.81 6.87
CA THR A 553 -25.24 4.08 6.90
C THR A 553 -23.74 3.82 6.92
N LEU A 554 -22.95 4.65 6.21
CA LEU A 554 -21.49 4.57 6.18
C LEU A 554 -20.89 5.94 6.48
N PRO A 555 -20.12 6.09 7.57
CA PRO A 555 -19.42 7.35 7.87
C PRO A 555 -18.45 7.70 6.75
N ARG A 556 -18.10 8.98 6.64
CA ARG A 556 -16.97 9.43 5.85
C ARG A 556 -15.72 8.65 6.29
N GLN A 557 -14.87 8.28 5.34
CA GLN A 557 -13.68 7.44 5.51
C GLN A 557 -13.99 5.99 5.93
N GLY A 558 -15.22 5.52 5.74
CA GLY A 558 -15.62 4.15 5.99
C GLY A 558 -15.52 3.25 4.77
N VAL A 559 -15.20 1.97 5.01
CA VAL A 559 -15.25 0.88 4.02
C VAL A 559 -16.07 -0.26 4.61
N ALA A 560 -17.01 -0.82 3.83
CA ALA A 560 -17.83 -1.95 4.20
C ALA A 560 -17.78 -3.02 3.11
N LEU A 561 -17.65 -4.29 3.52
CA LEU A 561 -17.74 -5.43 2.62
C LEU A 561 -18.98 -6.25 2.98
N PHE A 562 -19.84 -6.47 1.99
CA PHE A 562 -20.97 -7.39 2.08
C PHE A 562 -20.66 -8.64 1.26
N ARG A 563 -20.87 -9.82 1.88
CA ARG A 563 -20.69 -11.11 1.23
C ARG A 563 -22.02 -11.84 1.27
N LEU A 564 -22.57 -12.13 0.12
CA LEU A 564 -23.86 -12.79 -0.04
C LEU A 564 -23.65 -14.21 -0.55
N TYR A 565 -24.25 -15.19 0.11
CA TYR A 565 -24.13 -16.61 -0.22
C TYR A 565 -25.51 -17.23 -0.45
N TRP A 566 -25.65 -18.12 -1.47
CA TRP A 566 -26.87 -18.83 -1.81
C TRP A 566 -26.67 -20.28 -2.26
#